data_a20b5326a4f470fe1fd821a2655c6b3a
#
_entry.id   a20b5326a4f470fe1fd821a2655c6b3a
#
_cell.length_a   1.000
_cell.length_b   1.000
_cell.length_c   1.000
_cell.angle_alpha   90.00
_cell.angle_beta   90.00
_cell.angle_gamma   90.00
#
_symmetry.space_group_name_H-M   'P 1'
#
loop_
_entity.id
_entity.type
_entity.pdbx_description
1 polymer ?
#
loop_
_entity_poly.entity_id
_entity_poly.type
_entity_poly.pdbx_seq_one_letter_code
_entity_poly.pdbx_strand_id
1 'polypeptide(L)'
;MAGRHTWIDALRLFAGISMVGLHVTADSNGQPFPEVSPQERLVPMLLRTVLYTARTELFLMISVLLLLMALSRRPRGYNAVVREQARRLLVPFAFWTVFYAGYGLIKAHAFGYGDAEWARVISWQGWAGFLLLGDVKYHMHFIPTLFGLLLFYPLFRCAEKAPLLGLLVVVFLGMKSALEAVVYPALWGSEWLPYVVRLVKVLTYTGYGFAAAAVLGLWQRSTVAERVSWLGPIALIGAGLFAFKSWAMVTVVRTGHWVFDDPSAYWADYLMPVGLLLICMCLGHKSWPLWMSHVSKYAFGLYLCHPIFLDIAEIALRDSAWSPTRLICAEFLWTAPMTALLVWMLGRWRGGAWTVGLGPFPPVALGRGRQEV
;
A
#
# COMPACT_ATOMS: atom_id res chain seq x y z
N MET A 1 -2.85 -15.45 -27.55
CA MET A 1 -2.57 -15.10 -26.15
C MET A 1 -2.86 -13.60 -25.99
N ALA A 2 -3.90 -13.20 -25.26
CA ALA A 2 -4.13 -11.78 -24.97
C ALA A 2 -2.92 -11.28 -24.18
N GLY A 3 -2.19 -10.31 -24.74
CA GLY A 3 -0.90 -9.87 -24.22
C GLY A 3 -0.96 -9.46 -22.76
N ARG A 4 -0.04 -9.98 -21.98
CA ARG A 4 0.17 -9.57 -20.58
C ARG A 4 0.59 -8.11 -20.57
N HIS A 5 -0.07 -7.29 -19.77
CA HIS A 5 0.23 -5.86 -19.67
C HIS A 5 1.44 -5.64 -18.77
N THR A 6 2.65 -5.78 -19.31
CA THR A 6 3.93 -5.72 -18.57
C THR A 6 4.16 -4.41 -17.85
N TRP A 7 3.57 -3.29 -18.33
CA TRP A 7 3.62 -2.00 -17.66
C TRP A 7 2.92 -2.00 -16.27
N ILE A 8 1.83 -2.78 -16.11
CA ILE A 8 1.15 -2.95 -14.81
C ILE A 8 2.03 -3.78 -13.87
N ASP A 9 2.70 -4.79 -14.40
CA ASP A 9 3.63 -5.62 -13.62
C ASP A 9 4.83 -4.79 -13.14
N ALA A 10 5.38 -3.91 -14.01
CA ALA A 10 6.44 -2.99 -13.64
C ALA A 10 5.99 -2.02 -12.53
N LEU A 11 4.78 -1.46 -12.65
CA LEU A 11 4.21 -0.56 -11.66
C LEU A 11 3.99 -1.25 -10.30
N ARG A 12 3.53 -2.52 -10.30
CA ARG A 12 3.40 -3.34 -9.09
C ARG A 12 4.73 -3.60 -8.41
N LEU A 13 5.76 -3.90 -9.20
CA LEU A 13 7.10 -4.12 -8.68
C LEU A 13 7.67 -2.86 -8.05
N PHE A 14 7.56 -1.73 -8.76
CA PHE A 14 7.99 -0.43 -8.25
C PHE A 14 7.28 -0.06 -6.95
N ALA A 15 5.96 -0.21 -6.90
CA ALA A 15 5.18 0.03 -5.69
C ALA A 15 5.60 -0.90 -4.53
N GLY A 16 5.93 -2.18 -4.81
CA GLY A 16 6.42 -3.12 -3.80
C GLY A 16 7.78 -2.73 -3.21
N ILE A 17 8.72 -2.33 -4.07
CA ILE A 17 10.05 -1.84 -3.64
C ILE A 17 9.90 -0.53 -2.86
N SER A 18 9.08 0.40 -3.35
CA SER A 18 8.80 1.67 -2.69
C SER A 18 8.23 1.49 -1.30
N MET A 19 7.39 0.48 -1.09
CA MET A 19 6.80 0.19 0.22
C MET A 19 7.88 -0.22 1.24
N VAL A 20 8.78 -1.12 0.86
CA VAL A 20 9.92 -1.50 1.73
C VAL A 20 10.81 -0.28 1.99
N GLY A 21 11.21 0.41 0.94
CA GLY A 21 12.08 1.59 1.02
C GLY A 21 11.48 2.73 1.85
N LEU A 22 10.16 2.90 1.80
CA LEU A 22 9.46 3.89 2.60
C LEU A 22 9.64 3.65 4.11
N HIS A 23 9.55 2.39 4.54
CA HIS A 23 9.62 2.06 5.96
C HIS A 23 11.05 2.13 6.50
N VAL A 24 12.06 1.79 5.71
CA VAL A 24 13.47 1.93 6.11
C VAL A 24 13.97 3.38 6.10
N THR A 25 13.27 4.33 5.46
CA THR A 25 13.68 5.75 5.40
C THR A 25 13.11 6.62 6.53
N ALA A 26 12.78 6.02 7.66
CA ALA A 26 12.43 6.67 8.92
C ALA A 26 13.16 5.94 10.05
N ASP A 27 13.18 6.51 11.26
CA ASP A 27 13.72 5.81 12.42
C ASP A 27 12.78 4.70 12.91
N SER A 28 13.18 3.95 13.93
CA SER A 28 12.40 2.84 14.51
C SER A 28 11.02 3.26 15.07
N ASN A 29 10.81 4.56 15.29
CA ASN A 29 9.55 5.15 15.73
C ASN A 29 8.74 5.74 14.57
N GLY A 30 9.22 5.58 13.33
CA GLY A 30 8.61 6.16 12.14
C GLY A 30 8.80 7.66 11.99
N GLN A 31 9.77 8.27 12.73
CA GLN A 31 10.06 9.69 12.68
C GLN A 31 11.20 10.01 11.69
N PRO A 32 11.30 11.26 11.20
CA PRO A 32 12.30 11.65 10.22
C PRO A 32 13.67 11.94 10.84
N PHE A 33 14.14 11.11 11.76
CA PHE A 33 15.41 11.25 12.49
C PHE A 33 15.53 12.63 13.21
N PRO A 34 14.67 12.93 14.19
CA PRO A 34 14.61 14.25 14.84
C PRO A 34 15.93 14.61 15.56
N GLU A 35 16.63 13.62 16.10
CA GLU A 35 17.81 13.80 16.96
C GLU A 35 19.12 14.08 16.18
N VAL A 36 19.10 14.02 14.82
CA VAL A 36 20.30 14.25 14.02
C VAL A 36 20.28 15.60 13.30
N SER A 37 21.43 16.01 12.79
CA SER A 37 21.57 17.27 12.03
C SER A 37 20.79 17.23 10.71
N PRO A 38 20.38 18.40 10.16
CA PRO A 38 19.76 18.49 8.84
C PRO A 38 20.60 17.86 7.72
N GLN A 39 21.92 17.93 7.80
CA GLN A 39 22.85 17.38 6.82
C GLN A 39 22.80 15.85 6.79
N GLU A 40 22.73 15.21 7.95
CA GLU A 40 22.64 13.75 8.06
C GLU A 40 21.26 13.23 7.66
N ARG A 41 20.20 14.02 7.87
CA ARG A 41 18.81 13.72 7.51
C ARG A 41 18.55 13.84 6.00
N LEU A 42 19.38 14.60 5.28
CA LEU A 42 19.14 14.95 3.88
C LEU A 42 18.96 13.71 2.98
N VAL A 43 19.90 12.78 3.01
CA VAL A 43 19.86 11.58 2.12
C VAL A 43 18.66 10.68 2.41
N PRO A 44 18.35 10.31 3.67
CA PRO A 44 17.13 9.57 3.98
C PRO A 44 15.84 10.23 3.45
N MET A 45 15.72 11.54 3.63
CA MET A 45 14.52 12.28 3.22
C MET A 45 14.42 12.47 1.70
N LEU A 46 15.53 12.62 0.98
CA LEU A 46 15.54 12.62 -0.48
C LEU A 46 15.10 11.26 -1.04
N LEU A 47 15.63 10.17 -0.51
CA LEU A 47 15.21 8.81 -0.90
C LEU A 47 13.72 8.60 -0.61
N ARG A 48 13.26 9.02 0.57
CA ARG A 48 11.83 8.95 0.92
C ARG A 48 10.97 9.75 -0.04
N THR A 49 11.40 10.95 -0.45
CA THR A 49 10.66 11.79 -1.40
C THR A 49 10.37 11.04 -2.69
N VAL A 50 11.38 10.35 -3.23
CA VAL A 50 11.25 9.56 -4.46
C VAL A 50 10.37 8.32 -4.22
N LEU A 51 10.68 7.53 -3.19
CA LEU A 51 9.98 6.28 -2.91
C LEU A 51 8.51 6.51 -2.55
N TYR A 52 8.22 7.59 -1.82
CA TYR A 52 6.85 7.91 -1.42
C TYR A 52 5.95 8.43 -2.55
N THR A 53 6.45 8.53 -3.78
CA THR A 53 5.61 8.76 -4.97
C THR A 53 4.71 7.57 -5.29
N ALA A 54 5.17 6.34 -5.01
CA ALA A 54 4.41 5.11 -5.18
C ALA A 54 3.78 4.64 -3.85
N ARG A 55 2.93 5.47 -3.30
CA ARG A 55 2.23 5.23 -2.02
C ARG A 55 1.25 4.06 -2.09
N THR A 56 0.68 3.74 -0.93
CA THR A 56 -0.39 2.75 -0.73
C THR A 56 -1.55 2.91 -1.73
N GLU A 57 -1.88 4.15 -2.10
CA GLU A 57 -2.95 4.51 -3.04
C GLU A 57 -2.70 3.94 -4.43
N LEU A 58 -1.44 3.80 -4.85
CA LEU A 58 -1.10 3.16 -6.11
C LEU A 58 -1.48 1.68 -6.11
N PHE A 59 -1.24 0.96 -5.01
CA PHE A 59 -1.68 -0.43 -4.87
C PHE A 59 -3.19 -0.58 -4.91
N LEU A 60 -3.94 0.38 -4.30
CA LEU A 60 -5.40 0.39 -4.38
C LEU A 60 -5.85 0.50 -5.83
N MET A 61 -5.32 1.47 -6.57
CA MET A 61 -5.66 1.66 -7.98
C MET A 61 -5.29 0.46 -8.85
N ILE A 62 -4.10 -0.12 -8.68
CA ILE A 62 -3.68 -1.32 -9.40
C ILE A 62 -4.62 -2.50 -9.10
N SER A 63 -5.05 -2.65 -7.85
CA SER A 63 -5.95 -3.74 -7.45
C SER A 63 -7.33 -3.60 -8.09
N VAL A 64 -7.89 -2.37 -8.10
CA VAL A 64 -9.15 -2.08 -8.80
C VAL A 64 -9.00 -2.30 -10.31
N LEU A 65 -7.93 -1.78 -10.92
CA LEU A 65 -7.64 -1.93 -12.35
C LEU A 65 -7.61 -3.41 -12.75
N LEU A 66 -6.86 -4.24 -12.02
CA LEU A 66 -6.74 -5.67 -12.28
C LEU A 66 -8.07 -6.41 -12.07
N LEU A 67 -8.85 -6.04 -11.06
CA LEU A 67 -10.19 -6.60 -10.84
C LEU A 67 -11.11 -6.29 -12.02
N LEU A 68 -11.19 -5.03 -12.44
CA LEU A 68 -12.04 -4.62 -13.57
C LEU A 68 -11.62 -5.28 -14.87
N MET A 69 -10.31 -5.38 -15.16
CA MET A 69 -9.78 -6.13 -16.30
C MET A 69 -10.15 -7.62 -16.26
N ALA A 70 -10.11 -8.25 -15.09
CA ALA A 70 -10.53 -9.65 -14.93
C ALA A 70 -12.03 -9.81 -15.17
N LEU A 71 -12.85 -8.88 -14.70
CA LEU A 71 -14.30 -8.89 -14.88
C LEU A 71 -14.73 -8.57 -16.32
N SER A 72 -13.96 -7.76 -17.05
CA SER A 72 -14.21 -7.52 -18.49
C SER A 72 -13.96 -8.77 -19.32
N ARG A 73 -13.01 -9.63 -18.91
CA ARG A 73 -12.73 -10.93 -19.59
C ARG A 73 -13.68 -12.04 -19.18
N ARG A 74 -14.07 -12.08 -17.89
CA ARG A 74 -14.96 -13.12 -17.32
C ARG A 74 -15.95 -12.44 -16.37
N PRO A 75 -17.10 -12.00 -16.86
CA PRO A 75 -18.15 -11.41 -16.03
C PRO A 75 -18.61 -12.39 -14.93
N ARG A 76 -18.78 -11.87 -13.72
CA ARG A 76 -19.24 -12.63 -12.55
C ARG A 76 -20.17 -11.76 -11.72
N GLY A 77 -21.09 -12.42 -10.99
CA GLY A 77 -22.01 -11.72 -10.10
C GLY A 77 -21.29 -11.12 -8.88
N TYR A 78 -21.87 -10.06 -8.31
CA TYR A 78 -21.32 -9.30 -7.20
C TYR A 78 -20.88 -10.19 -6.02
N ASN A 79 -21.79 -11.06 -5.53
CA ASN A 79 -21.50 -11.93 -4.38
C ASN A 79 -20.34 -12.90 -4.64
N ALA A 80 -20.19 -13.41 -5.88
CA ALA A 80 -19.08 -14.28 -6.25
C ALA A 80 -17.74 -13.52 -6.22
N VAL A 81 -17.74 -12.29 -6.73
CA VAL A 81 -16.55 -11.41 -6.72
C VAL A 81 -16.17 -11.06 -5.29
N VAL A 82 -17.10 -10.59 -4.47
CA VAL A 82 -16.85 -10.23 -3.07
C VAL A 82 -16.30 -11.42 -2.28
N ARG A 83 -16.91 -12.61 -2.43
CA ARG A 83 -16.43 -13.83 -1.76
C ARG A 83 -15.00 -14.21 -2.19
N GLU A 84 -14.67 -14.08 -3.46
CA GLU A 84 -13.33 -14.35 -3.96
C GLU A 84 -12.32 -13.34 -3.42
N GLN A 85 -12.65 -12.03 -3.45
CA GLN A 85 -11.77 -10.99 -2.89
C GLN A 85 -11.60 -11.15 -1.38
N ALA A 86 -12.67 -11.46 -0.64
CA ALA A 86 -12.57 -11.78 0.79
C ALA A 86 -11.58 -12.93 1.04
N ARG A 87 -11.70 -14.03 0.31
CA ARG A 87 -10.77 -15.16 0.45
C ARG A 87 -9.33 -14.79 0.12
N ARG A 88 -9.10 -14.00 -0.93
CA ARG A 88 -7.76 -13.62 -1.38
C ARG A 88 -7.07 -12.61 -0.47
N LEU A 89 -7.83 -11.74 0.18
CA LEU A 89 -7.30 -10.65 0.99
C LEU A 89 -7.42 -10.94 2.49
N LEU A 90 -8.62 -11.31 2.96
CA LEU A 90 -8.88 -11.40 4.40
C LEU A 90 -8.34 -12.69 5.02
N VAL A 91 -8.20 -13.78 4.25
CA VAL A 91 -7.62 -15.02 4.80
C VAL A 91 -6.12 -14.88 5.06
N PRO A 92 -5.28 -14.41 4.10
CA PRO A 92 -3.89 -14.07 4.42
C PRO A 92 -3.78 -12.98 5.50
N PHE A 93 -4.66 -11.98 5.47
CA PHE A 93 -4.69 -10.93 6.47
C PHE A 93 -4.91 -11.48 7.89
N ALA A 94 -5.90 -12.34 8.08
CA ALA A 94 -6.16 -12.95 9.38
C ALA A 94 -4.96 -13.78 9.88
N PHE A 95 -4.32 -14.57 9.00
CA PHE A 95 -3.10 -15.29 9.33
C PHE A 95 -1.98 -14.36 9.80
N TRP A 96 -1.69 -13.31 9.02
CA TRP A 96 -0.63 -12.37 9.36
C TRP A 96 -0.98 -11.50 10.57
N THR A 97 -2.26 -11.23 10.82
CA THR A 97 -2.71 -10.54 12.04
C THR A 97 -2.36 -11.37 13.28
N VAL A 98 -2.69 -12.68 13.29
CA VAL A 98 -2.32 -13.57 14.40
C VAL A 98 -0.80 -13.67 14.53
N PHE A 99 -0.09 -13.82 13.43
CA PHE A 99 1.37 -13.87 13.44
C PHE A 99 1.99 -12.60 14.04
N TYR A 100 1.56 -11.41 13.57
CA TYR A 100 2.13 -10.15 14.05
C TYR A 100 1.70 -9.79 15.47
N ALA A 101 0.55 -10.24 15.95
CA ALA A 101 0.16 -10.10 17.35
C ALA A 101 1.17 -10.76 18.29
N GLY A 102 1.66 -11.95 17.94
CA GLY A 102 2.72 -12.62 18.69
C GLY A 102 4.13 -12.07 18.39
N TYR A 103 4.46 -11.91 17.10
CA TYR A 103 5.78 -11.45 16.67
C TYR A 103 6.08 -10.01 17.13
N GLY A 104 5.07 -9.12 17.15
CA GLY A 104 5.21 -7.73 17.58
C GLY A 104 5.75 -7.57 19.00
N LEU A 105 5.50 -8.55 19.88
CA LEU A 105 6.03 -8.57 21.25
C LEU A 105 7.56 -8.59 21.30
N ILE A 106 8.23 -9.19 20.30
CA ILE A 106 9.70 -9.25 20.24
C ILE A 106 10.27 -7.83 20.12
N LYS A 107 9.76 -7.04 19.16
CA LYS A 107 10.18 -5.65 19.01
C LYS A 107 9.76 -4.81 20.21
N ALA A 108 8.52 -4.98 20.69
CA ALA A 108 7.99 -4.25 21.82
C ALA A 108 8.85 -4.45 23.09
N HIS A 109 9.30 -5.68 23.36
CA HIS A 109 10.21 -5.97 24.45
C HIS A 109 11.58 -5.32 24.24
N ALA A 110 12.14 -5.41 23.04
CA ALA A 110 13.45 -4.83 22.73
C ALA A 110 13.48 -3.30 22.88
N PHE A 111 12.35 -2.63 22.63
CA PHE A 111 12.22 -1.16 22.71
C PHE A 111 11.48 -0.66 23.97
N GLY A 112 11.19 -1.54 24.95
CA GLY A 112 10.70 -1.15 26.27
C GLY A 112 9.19 -0.87 26.39
N TYR A 113 8.37 -1.23 25.39
CA TYR A 113 6.90 -1.07 25.44
C TYR A 113 6.14 -2.41 25.44
N GLY A 114 6.81 -3.49 25.86
CA GLY A 114 6.26 -4.86 25.84
C GLY A 114 4.96 -5.02 26.60
N ASP A 115 4.83 -4.41 27.80
CA ASP A 115 3.62 -4.53 28.62
C ASP A 115 2.40 -3.89 27.95
N ALA A 116 2.59 -2.74 27.29
CA ALA A 116 1.51 -2.08 26.55
C ALA A 116 1.03 -2.95 25.36
N GLU A 117 1.97 -3.55 24.61
CA GLU A 117 1.61 -4.42 23.49
C GLU A 117 0.98 -5.74 23.99
N TRP A 118 1.47 -6.31 25.09
CA TRP A 118 0.85 -7.48 25.71
C TRP A 118 -0.59 -7.20 26.12
N ALA A 119 -0.85 -6.06 26.77
CA ALA A 119 -2.21 -5.65 27.15
C ALA A 119 -3.16 -5.57 25.94
N ARG A 120 -2.67 -5.13 24.76
CA ARG A 120 -3.45 -5.15 23.52
C ARG A 120 -3.76 -6.56 23.05
N VAL A 121 -2.76 -7.46 23.07
CA VAL A 121 -2.88 -8.85 22.61
C VAL A 121 -3.90 -9.65 23.43
N ILE A 122 -4.00 -9.39 24.74
CA ILE A 122 -4.95 -10.10 25.62
C ILE A 122 -6.35 -9.45 25.70
N SER A 123 -6.55 -8.27 25.09
CA SER A 123 -7.83 -7.54 25.14
C SER A 123 -8.67 -7.76 23.89
N TRP A 124 -10.00 -7.80 24.05
CA TRP A 124 -10.92 -7.87 22.90
C TRP A 124 -10.90 -6.58 22.05
N GLN A 125 -10.69 -5.43 22.70
CA GLN A 125 -10.54 -4.13 22.02
C GLN A 125 -9.31 -4.14 21.10
N GLY A 126 -8.18 -4.69 21.58
CA GLY A 126 -6.98 -4.86 20.78
C GLY A 126 -7.25 -5.71 19.52
N TRP A 127 -7.96 -6.85 19.67
CA TRP A 127 -8.32 -7.68 18.52
C TRP A 127 -9.32 -6.99 17.56
N ALA A 128 -10.25 -6.19 18.08
CA ALA A 128 -11.12 -5.38 17.23
C ALA A 128 -10.30 -4.38 16.40
N GLY A 129 -9.30 -3.71 17.00
CA GLY A 129 -8.36 -2.85 16.30
C GLY A 129 -7.54 -3.63 15.26
N PHE A 130 -6.96 -4.76 15.63
CA PHE A 130 -6.17 -5.61 14.75
C PHE A 130 -6.95 -6.05 13.50
N LEU A 131 -8.19 -6.46 13.66
CA LEU A 131 -9.00 -7.00 12.56
C LEU A 131 -9.72 -5.92 11.73
N LEU A 132 -10.26 -4.88 12.36
CA LEU A 132 -11.05 -3.86 11.66
C LEU A 132 -10.18 -2.72 11.13
N LEU A 133 -9.16 -2.31 11.90
CA LEU A 133 -8.27 -1.22 11.51
C LEU A 133 -7.00 -1.74 10.84
N GLY A 134 -6.59 -3.00 11.10
CA GLY A 134 -5.32 -3.53 10.66
C GLY A 134 -4.14 -2.88 11.38
N ASP A 135 -4.31 -2.52 12.66
CA ASP A 135 -3.31 -1.79 13.44
C ASP A 135 -2.35 -2.71 14.22
N VAL A 136 -2.44 -4.03 14.00
CA VAL A 136 -1.47 -5.00 14.54
C VAL A 136 -0.04 -4.71 14.07
N LYS A 137 0.11 -4.12 12.89
CA LYS A 137 1.38 -3.63 12.34
C LYS A 137 1.08 -2.46 11.38
N TYR A 138 1.96 -1.47 11.35
CA TYR A 138 1.77 -0.20 10.63
C TYR A 138 1.32 -0.34 9.16
N HIS A 139 1.72 -1.39 8.45
CA HIS A 139 1.34 -1.61 7.05
C HIS A 139 0.00 -2.35 6.89
N MET A 140 -0.40 -3.17 7.85
CA MET A 140 -1.55 -4.09 7.73
C MET A 140 -2.89 -3.37 7.51
N HIS A 141 -2.99 -2.10 7.88
CA HIS A 141 -4.18 -1.25 7.67
C HIS A 141 -4.64 -1.14 6.21
N PHE A 142 -3.75 -1.42 5.27
CA PHE A 142 -4.06 -1.36 3.84
C PHE A 142 -5.11 -2.40 3.42
N ILE A 143 -5.06 -3.62 3.98
CA ILE A 143 -5.90 -4.72 3.53
C ILE A 143 -7.38 -4.50 3.85
N PRO A 144 -7.79 -4.13 5.08
CA PRO A 144 -9.16 -3.73 5.36
C PRO A 144 -9.64 -2.56 4.49
N THR A 145 -8.76 -1.56 4.26
CA THR A 145 -9.07 -0.42 3.39
C THR A 145 -9.29 -0.87 1.94
N LEU A 146 -8.41 -1.71 1.39
CA LEU A 146 -8.55 -2.25 0.04
C LEU A 146 -9.83 -3.10 -0.09
N PHE A 147 -10.08 -3.99 0.86
CA PHE A 147 -11.29 -4.81 0.82
C PHE A 147 -12.56 -3.95 0.86
N GLY A 148 -12.61 -2.96 1.77
CA GLY A 148 -13.71 -1.99 1.83
C GLY A 148 -13.91 -1.24 0.51
N LEU A 149 -12.82 -0.76 -0.10
CA LEU A 149 -12.86 -0.11 -1.40
C LEU A 149 -13.41 -1.02 -2.51
N LEU A 150 -13.00 -2.30 -2.54
CA LEU A 150 -13.44 -3.24 -3.56
C LEU A 150 -14.94 -3.57 -3.49
N LEU A 151 -15.62 -3.34 -2.36
CA LEU A 151 -17.08 -3.48 -2.29
C LEU A 151 -17.81 -2.49 -3.21
N PHE A 152 -17.18 -1.36 -3.52
CA PHE A 152 -17.73 -0.32 -4.40
C PHE A 152 -17.38 -0.51 -5.88
N TYR A 153 -16.73 -1.62 -6.27
CA TYR A 153 -16.27 -1.82 -7.66
C TYR A 153 -17.37 -1.67 -8.72
N PRO A 154 -18.67 -1.99 -8.47
CA PRO A 154 -19.70 -1.80 -9.48
C PRO A 154 -19.88 -0.33 -9.87
N LEU A 155 -19.70 0.61 -8.91
CA LEU A 155 -19.77 2.05 -9.17
C LEU A 155 -18.63 2.52 -10.07
N PHE A 156 -17.43 1.94 -9.93
CA PHE A 156 -16.26 2.33 -10.70
C PHE A 156 -16.42 2.03 -12.18
N ARG A 157 -17.24 1.04 -12.56
CA ARG A 157 -17.52 0.72 -13.97
C ARG A 157 -18.15 1.88 -14.75
N CYS A 158 -18.77 2.83 -14.06
CA CYS A 158 -19.26 4.06 -14.70
C CYS A 158 -18.09 4.89 -15.25
N ALA A 159 -16.97 4.99 -14.53
CA ALA A 159 -15.78 5.71 -14.98
C ALA A 159 -15.02 4.98 -16.10
N GLU A 160 -15.13 3.65 -16.20
CA GLU A 160 -14.61 2.90 -17.35
C GLU A 160 -15.30 3.36 -18.64
N LYS A 161 -16.61 3.70 -18.59
CA LYS A 161 -17.38 4.20 -19.73
C LYS A 161 -17.25 5.70 -19.93
N ALA A 162 -17.15 6.48 -18.86
CA ALA A 162 -17.04 7.94 -18.85
C ALA A 162 -15.79 8.38 -18.06
N PRO A 163 -14.59 8.42 -18.69
CA PRO A 163 -13.31 8.64 -17.99
C PRO A 163 -13.20 9.96 -17.24
N LEU A 164 -13.99 10.98 -17.58
CA LEU A 164 -14.04 12.23 -16.83
C LEU A 164 -14.45 12.02 -15.36
N LEU A 165 -15.20 10.94 -15.06
CA LEU A 165 -15.49 10.58 -13.67
C LEU A 165 -14.24 10.19 -12.86
N GLY A 166 -13.10 9.94 -13.49
CA GLY A 166 -11.81 9.79 -12.82
C GLY A 166 -11.38 11.04 -12.06
N LEU A 167 -11.83 12.22 -12.45
CA LEU A 167 -11.59 13.50 -11.75
C LEU A 167 -12.28 13.55 -10.39
N LEU A 168 -13.24 12.67 -10.10
CA LEU A 168 -13.83 12.54 -8.77
C LEU A 168 -12.78 12.24 -7.69
N VAL A 169 -11.60 11.71 -8.06
CA VAL A 169 -10.50 11.56 -7.10
C VAL A 169 -10.15 12.90 -6.41
N VAL A 170 -10.16 14.01 -7.13
CA VAL A 170 -9.90 15.34 -6.56
C VAL A 170 -11.01 15.74 -5.60
N VAL A 171 -12.27 15.54 -5.97
CA VAL A 171 -13.43 15.84 -5.12
C VAL A 171 -13.40 15.02 -3.85
N PHE A 172 -13.17 13.71 -3.94
CA PHE A 172 -13.11 12.83 -2.79
C PHE A 172 -11.90 13.10 -1.88
N LEU A 173 -10.77 13.53 -2.42
CA LEU A 173 -9.62 13.97 -1.61
C LEU A 173 -9.92 15.30 -0.89
N GLY A 174 -10.60 16.24 -1.54
CA GLY A 174 -11.09 17.46 -0.89
C GLY A 174 -12.07 17.14 0.24
N MET A 175 -13.02 16.22 0.01
CA MET A 175 -13.92 15.72 1.06
C MET A 175 -13.16 15.07 2.21
N LYS A 176 -12.12 14.27 1.91
CA LYS A 176 -11.28 13.65 2.95
C LYS A 176 -10.67 14.72 3.85
N SER A 177 -10.02 15.73 3.27
CA SER A 177 -9.41 16.82 4.03
C SER A 177 -10.44 17.56 4.89
N ALA A 178 -11.61 17.90 4.32
CA ALA A 178 -12.68 18.59 5.04
C ALA A 178 -13.27 17.74 6.18
N LEU A 179 -13.51 16.45 5.95
CA LEU A 179 -14.04 15.56 6.98
C LEU A 179 -13.02 15.31 8.09
N GLU A 180 -11.74 15.13 7.76
CA GLU A 180 -10.69 14.96 8.77
C GLU A 180 -10.54 16.21 9.64
N ALA A 181 -10.63 17.42 9.07
CA ALA A 181 -10.59 18.67 9.81
C ALA A 181 -11.72 18.80 10.85
N VAL A 182 -12.85 18.13 10.65
CA VAL A 182 -13.97 18.08 11.61
C VAL A 182 -13.85 16.90 12.57
N VAL A 183 -13.51 15.71 12.05
CA VAL A 183 -13.51 14.47 12.82
C VAL A 183 -12.41 14.45 13.88
N TYR A 184 -11.19 14.91 13.52
CA TYR A 184 -10.08 14.91 14.49
C TYR A 184 -10.36 15.77 15.73
N PRO A 185 -10.76 17.04 15.63
CA PRO A 185 -11.09 17.82 16.84
C PRO A 185 -12.30 17.28 17.60
N ALA A 186 -13.34 16.80 16.88
CA ALA A 186 -14.59 16.35 17.50
C ALA A 186 -14.43 15.02 18.28
N LEU A 187 -13.53 14.15 17.87
CA LEU A 187 -13.33 12.83 18.46
C LEU A 187 -11.96 12.65 19.11
N TRP A 188 -11.21 13.73 19.33
CA TRP A 188 -9.88 13.65 19.92
C TRP A 188 -9.94 13.00 21.31
N GLY A 189 -9.09 11.97 21.51
CA GLY A 189 -9.09 11.18 22.75
C GLY A 189 -10.19 10.11 22.85
N SER A 190 -11.11 10.03 21.87
CA SER A 190 -12.14 8.99 21.83
C SER A 190 -11.61 7.69 21.23
N GLU A 191 -12.01 6.56 21.78
CA GLU A 191 -11.74 5.21 21.23
C GLU A 191 -12.35 5.01 19.81
N TRP A 192 -13.35 5.82 19.44
CA TRP A 192 -14.00 5.76 18.13
C TRP A 192 -13.23 6.49 17.02
N LEU A 193 -12.33 7.41 17.38
CA LEU A 193 -11.58 8.20 16.40
C LEU A 193 -10.94 7.35 15.28
N PRO A 194 -10.14 6.29 15.58
CA PRO A 194 -9.48 5.52 14.54
C PRO A 194 -10.46 4.79 13.62
N TYR A 195 -11.63 4.38 14.13
CA TYR A 195 -12.67 3.71 13.33
C TYR A 195 -13.37 4.69 12.38
N VAL A 196 -13.72 5.89 12.87
CA VAL A 196 -14.33 6.93 12.04
C VAL A 196 -13.36 7.40 10.97
N VAL A 197 -12.08 7.64 11.31
CA VAL A 197 -11.03 7.98 10.34
C VAL A 197 -10.87 6.87 9.29
N ARG A 198 -10.94 5.59 9.68
CA ARG A 198 -10.91 4.48 8.74
C ARG A 198 -12.11 4.49 7.80
N LEU A 199 -13.31 4.72 8.30
CA LEU A 199 -14.51 4.83 7.48
C LEU A 199 -14.41 5.99 6.50
N VAL A 200 -14.03 7.18 6.95
CA VAL A 200 -13.75 8.34 6.10
C VAL A 200 -12.75 7.99 5.00
N LYS A 201 -11.66 7.33 5.36
CA LYS A 201 -10.63 6.89 4.41
C LYS A 201 -11.18 5.93 3.35
N VAL A 202 -11.95 4.90 3.73
CA VAL A 202 -12.55 3.96 2.78
C VAL A 202 -13.51 4.66 1.83
N LEU A 203 -14.39 5.52 2.35
CA LEU A 203 -15.38 6.23 1.55
C LEU A 203 -14.71 7.23 0.57
N THR A 204 -13.76 8.01 1.04
CA THR A 204 -13.10 9.01 0.19
C THR A 204 -12.08 8.40 -0.77
N TYR A 205 -11.50 7.25 -0.45
CA TYR A 205 -10.63 6.52 -1.37
C TYR A 205 -11.36 5.84 -2.53
N THR A 206 -12.71 5.85 -2.53
CA THR A 206 -13.50 5.50 -3.73
C THR A 206 -13.11 6.37 -4.93
N GLY A 207 -12.63 7.59 -4.71
CA GLY A 207 -12.04 8.44 -5.74
C GLY A 207 -10.92 7.76 -6.53
N TYR A 208 -10.04 7.00 -5.87
CA TYR A 208 -9.00 6.21 -6.54
C TYR A 208 -9.58 5.04 -7.35
N GLY A 209 -10.70 4.48 -6.90
CA GLY A 209 -11.43 3.48 -7.66
C GLY A 209 -11.96 4.03 -8.99
N PHE A 210 -12.54 5.24 -8.97
CA PHE A 210 -12.96 5.94 -10.18
C PHE A 210 -11.77 6.30 -11.08
N ALA A 211 -10.66 6.78 -10.52
CA ALA A 211 -9.45 7.09 -11.28
C ALA A 211 -8.87 5.84 -11.98
N ALA A 212 -8.77 4.71 -11.26
CA ALA A 212 -8.29 3.45 -11.82
C ALA A 212 -9.19 2.94 -12.97
N ALA A 213 -10.52 3.01 -12.80
CA ALA A 213 -11.47 2.62 -13.82
C ALA A 213 -11.43 3.56 -15.05
N ALA A 214 -11.27 4.86 -14.83
CA ALA A 214 -11.08 5.84 -15.89
C ALA A 214 -9.82 5.55 -16.71
N VAL A 215 -8.70 5.23 -16.05
CA VAL A 215 -7.44 4.82 -16.71
C VAL A 215 -7.65 3.56 -17.56
N LEU A 216 -8.41 2.57 -17.06
CA LEU A 216 -8.77 1.40 -17.85
C LEU A 216 -9.59 1.77 -19.09
N GLY A 217 -10.59 2.62 -18.92
CA GLY A 217 -11.44 3.09 -20.03
C GLY A 217 -10.66 3.90 -21.07
N LEU A 218 -9.71 4.74 -20.65
CA LEU A 218 -8.79 5.46 -21.55
C LEU A 218 -7.87 4.47 -22.28
N TRP A 219 -7.27 3.52 -21.55
CA TRP A 219 -6.41 2.50 -22.16
C TRP A 219 -7.10 1.69 -23.25
N GLN A 220 -8.35 1.31 -23.04
CA GLN A 220 -9.11 0.49 -23.98
C GLN A 220 -9.53 1.23 -25.25
N ARG A 221 -9.72 2.56 -25.17
CA ARG A 221 -10.28 3.37 -26.26
C ARG A 221 -9.26 4.22 -26.99
N SER A 222 -8.12 4.52 -26.38
CA SER A 222 -7.11 5.36 -26.98
C SER A 222 -6.14 4.58 -27.86
N THR A 223 -5.70 5.20 -28.92
CA THR A 223 -4.59 4.78 -29.76
C THR A 223 -3.25 5.00 -29.05
N VAL A 224 -2.18 4.38 -29.57
CA VAL A 224 -0.82 4.63 -29.06
C VAL A 224 -0.43 6.10 -29.27
N ALA A 225 -0.76 6.70 -30.42
CA ALA A 225 -0.43 8.08 -30.71
C ALA A 225 -1.07 9.06 -29.73
N GLU A 226 -2.35 8.87 -29.40
CA GLU A 226 -3.04 9.67 -28.39
C GLU A 226 -2.41 9.54 -27.00
N ARG A 227 -2.08 8.32 -26.56
CA ARG A 227 -1.40 8.12 -25.27
C ARG A 227 -0.03 8.79 -25.22
N VAL A 228 0.73 8.74 -26.32
CA VAL A 228 2.03 9.42 -26.40
C VAL A 228 1.88 10.93 -26.36
N SER A 229 0.85 11.50 -27.02
CA SER A 229 0.59 12.95 -26.96
C SER A 229 0.22 13.45 -25.56
N TRP A 230 -0.43 12.61 -24.73
CA TRP A 230 -0.77 12.95 -23.33
C TRP A 230 0.43 12.91 -22.40
N LEU A 231 1.50 12.20 -22.75
CA LEU A 231 2.65 11.99 -21.85
C LEU A 231 3.30 13.31 -21.41
N GLY A 232 3.49 14.26 -22.34
CA GLY A 232 4.10 15.55 -22.03
C GLY A 232 3.32 16.35 -20.97
N PRO A 233 2.04 16.66 -21.20
CA PRO A 233 1.21 17.36 -20.22
C PRO A 233 1.12 16.64 -18.86
N ILE A 234 0.95 15.30 -18.85
CA ILE A 234 0.86 14.52 -17.60
C ILE A 234 2.20 14.56 -16.87
N ALA A 235 3.33 14.42 -17.57
CA ALA A 235 4.66 14.49 -16.97
C ALA A 235 4.94 15.88 -16.38
N LEU A 236 4.49 16.96 -17.05
CA LEU A 236 4.62 18.32 -16.53
C LEU A 236 3.83 18.51 -15.23
N ILE A 237 2.59 18.03 -15.17
CA ILE A 237 1.78 18.05 -13.94
C ILE A 237 2.47 17.22 -12.84
N GLY A 238 2.95 16.02 -13.19
CA GLY A 238 3.69 15.16 -12.27
C GLY A 238 4.96 15.82 -11.74
N ALA A 239 5.71 16.53 -12.58
CA ALA A 239 6.89 17.30 -12.18
C ALA A 239 6.52 18.44 -11.21
N GLY A 240 5.42 19.14 -11.46
CA GLY A 240 4.88 20.17 -10.55
C GLY A 240 4.51 19.60 -9.18
N LEU A 241 3.78 18.47 -9.15
CA LEU A 241 3.46 17.78 -7.91
C LEU A 241 4.72 17.31 -7.17
N PHE A 242 5.73 16.79 -7.90
CA PHE A 242 6.99 16.38 -7.31
C PHE A 242 7.79 17.56 -6.75
N ALA A 243 7.74 18.72 -7.38
CA ALA A 243 8.36 19.95 -6.89
C ALA A 243 7.73 20.41 -5.56
N PHE A 244 6.38 20.42 -5.45
CA PHE A 244 5.69 20.75 -4.20
C PHE A 244 6.01 19.75 -3.10
N LYS A 245 6.04 18.46 -3.41
CA LYS A 245 6.44 17.41 -2.47
C LYS A 245 7.87 17.61 -1.98
N SER A 246 8.79 17.93 -2.89
CA SER A 246 10.20 18.18 -2.56
C SER A 246 10.36 19.42 -1.70
N TRP A 247 9.56 20.46 -1.96
CA TRP A 247 9.53 21.67 -1.14
C TRP A 247 9.10 21.38 0.31
N ALA A 248 8.00 20.65 0.49
CA ALA A 248 7.57 20.23 1.83
C ALA A 248 8.63 19.39 2.54
N MET A 249 9.34 18.51 1.80
CA MET A 249 10.42 17.70 2.37
C MET A 249 11.61 18.54 2.84
N VAL A 250 11.89 19.71 2.22
CA VAL A 250 12.93 20.63 2.72
C VAL A 250 12.61 21.08 4.16
N THR A 251 11.33 21.35 4.46
CA THR A 251 10.91 21.68 5.81
C THR A 251 11.15 20.52 6.79
N VAL A 252 10.80 19.29 6.39
CA VAL A 252 11.08 18.08 7.19
C VAL A 252 12.59 17.92 7.44
N VAL A 253 13.45 18.12 6.42
CA VAL A 253 14.90 18.07 6.57
C VAL A 253 15.40 19.10 7.58
N ARG A 254 14.85 20.31 7.55
CA ARG A 254 15.27 21.40 8.45
C ARG A 254 14.80 21.18 9.89
N THR A 255 13.56 20.76 10.08
CA THR A 255 12.92 20.71 11.40
C THR A 255 13.06 19.36 12.11
N GLY A 256 13.23 18.25 11.38
CA GLY A 256 13.20 16.90 11.94
C GLY A 256 11.79 16.39 12.30
N HIS A 257 10.75 17.08 11.84
CA HIS A 257 9.36 16.71 12.10
C HIS A 257 8.56 16.59 10.82
N TRP A 258 7.59 15.67 10.79
CA TRP A 258 6.67 15.56 9.67
C TRP A 258 5.80 16.80 9.54
N VAL A 259 5.60 17.26 8.31
CA VAL A 259 4.71 18.38 8.00
C VAL A 259 3.38 17.79 7.51
N PHE A 260 2.36 17.85 8.36
CA PHE A 260 1.03 17.32 8.05
C PHE A 260 0.04 18.39 7.60
N ASP A 261 0.29 19.66 7.97
CA ASP A 261 -0.65 20.78 7.81
C ASP A 261 -0.40 21.61 6.55
N ASP A 262 0.54 21.18 5.67
CA ASP A 262 0.79 21.86 4.39
C ASP A 262 -0.17 21.33 3.32
N PRO A 263 -1.12 22.17 2.83
CA PRO A 263 -2.07 21.76 1.80
C PRO A 263 -1.38 21.36 0.49
N SER A 264 -0.26 21.99 0.13
CA SER A 264 0.46 21.66 -1.11
C SER A 264 1.10 20.28 -1.03
N ALA A 265 1.68 19.93 0.13
CA ALA A 265 2.20 18.59 0.40
C ALA A 265 1.09 17.54 0.35
N TYR A 266 -0.07 17.82 0.93
CA TYR A 266 -1.22 16.95 0.88
C TYR A 266 -1.63 16.60 -0.56
N TRP A 267 -1.89 17.62 -1.39
CA TRP A 267 -2.30 17.39 -2.78
C TRP A 267 -1.22 16.69 -3.61
N ALA A 268 0.05 17.09 -3.43
CA ALA A 268 1.17 16.45 -4.08
C ALA A 268 1.26 14.97 -3.72
N ASP A 269 1.20 14.66 -2.44
CA ASP A 269 1.29 13.29 -1.95
C ASP A 269 0.16 12.40 -2.46
N TYR A 270 -1.06 12.87 -2.43
CA TYR A 270 -2.23 12.06 -2.78
C TYR A 270 -2.50 11.97 -4.29
N LEU A 271 -2.06 12.94 -5.11
CA LEU A 271 -2.23 12.90 -6.57
C LEU A 271 -1.06 12.25 -7.31
N MET A 272 0.16 12.20 -6.73
CA MET A 272 1.31 11.54 -7.37
C MET A 272 1.04 10.10 -7.80
N PRO A 273 0.38 9.23 -7.01
CA PRO A 273 0.05 7.87 -7.44
C PRO A 273 -0.83 7.82 -8.69
N VAL A 274 -1.74 8.77 -8.85
CA VAL A 274 -2.60 8.91 -10.05
C VAL A 274 -1.74 9.31 -11.25
N GLY A 275 -0.86 10.29 -11.08
CA GLY A 275 0.11 10.72 -12.10
C GLY A 275 0.99 9.57 -12.58
N LEU A 276 1.54 8.78 -11.64
CA LEU A 276 2.35 7.60 -11.96
C LEU A 276 1.57 6.55 -12.76
N LEU A 277 0.33 6.27 -12.38
CA LEU A 277 -0.53 5.33 -13.10
C LEU A 277 -0.78 5.81 -14.53
N LEU A 278 -1.06 7.10 -14.72
CA LEU A 278 -1.27 7.71 -16.04
C LEU A 278 0.01 7.70 -16.88
N ILE A 279 1.16 8.06 -16.32
CA ILE A 279 2.46 8.03 -17.03
C ILE A 279 2.76 6.58 -17.49
N CYS A 280 2.61 5.60 -16.62
CA CYS A 280 2.82 4.20 -16.98
C CYS A 280 1.83 3.70 -18.01
N MET A 281 0.58 4.15 -18.00
CA MET A 281 -0.40 3.89 -19.05
C MET A 281 0.07 4.47 -20.40
N CYS A 282 0.56 5.70 -20.43
CA CYS A 282 1.07 6.32 -21.65
C CYS A 282 2.30 5.58 -22.21
N LEU A 283 3.15 5.05 -21.33
CA LEU A 283 4.33 4.26 -21.68
C LEU A 283 4.02 2.76 -21.89
N GLY A 284 2.75 2.36 -21.81
CA GLY A 284 2.34 0.96 -21.90
C GLY A 284 2.56 0.30 -23.27
N HIS A 285 2.87 1.08 -24.30
CA HIS A 285 3.28 0.61 -25.63
C HIS A 285 4.76 0.18 -25.70
N LYS A 286 5.57 0.62 -24.72
CA LYS A 286 6.99 0.25 -24.64
C LYS A 286 7.15 -1.20 -24.20
N SER A 287 8.21 -1.82 -24.66
CA SER A 287 8.62 -3.16 -24.21
C SER A 287 9.24 -3.08 -22.82
N TRP A 288 8.50 -3.50 -21.81
CA TRP A 288 9.01 -3.62 -20.45
C TRP A 288 9.70 -4.97 -20.27
N PRO A 289 10.81 -5.04 -19.51
CA PRO A 289 11.55 -6.29 -19.30
C PRO A 289 10.66 -7.38 -18.70
N LEU A 290 10.68 -8.57 -19.28
CA LEU A 290 9.84 -9.70 -18.87
C LEU A 290 10.11 -10.18 -17.44
N TRP A 291 11.35 -9.99 -16.93
CA TRP A 291 11.68 -10.34 -15.54
C TRP A 291 10.81 -9.58 -14.53
N MET A 292 10.40 -8.34 -14.83
CA MET A 292 9.49 -7.57 -13.98
C MET A 292 8.17 -8.31 -13.77
N SER A 293 7.65 -8.96 -14.79
CA SER A 293 6.44 -9.77 -14.69
C SER A 293 6.62 -11.04 -13.85
N HIS A 294 7.82 -11.61 -13.82
CA HIS A 294 8.12 -12.76 -12.97
C HIS A 294 8.27 -12.37 -11.50
N VAL A 295 8.79 -11.19 -11.22
CA VAL A 295 9.00 -10.71 -9.85
C VAL A 295 7.75 -10.06 -9.27
N SER A 296 6.98 -9.31 -10.06
CA SER A 296 5.79 -8.57 -9.60
C SER A 296 4.72 -9.43 -8.93
N LYS A 297 4.65 -10.73 -9.27
CA LYS A 297 3.72 -11.67 -8.62
C LYS A 297 3.97 -11.81 -7.11
N TYR A 298 5.21 -11.55 -6.66
CA TYR A 298 5.60 -11.62 -5.25
C TYR A 298 5.34 -10.31 -4.48
N ALA A 299 4.92 -9.22 -5.15
CA ALA A 299 4.78 -7.90 -4.53
C ALA A 299 3.85 -7.90 -3.31
N PHE A 300 2.76 -8.70 -3.32
CA PHE A 300 1.86 -8.82 -2.18
C PHE A 300 2.52 -9.54 -0.99
N GLY A 301 3.29 -10.59 -1.25
CA GLY A 301 4.06 -11.27 -0.22
C GLY A 301 5.17 -10.37 0.35
N LEU A 302 5.89 -9.62 -0.51
CA LEU A 302 6.89 -8.64 -0.06
C LEU A 302 6.26 -7.61 0.88
N TYR A 303 5.08 -7.09 0.50
CA TYR A 303 4.32 -6.19 1.35
C TYR A 303 3.97 -6.83 2.72
N LEU A 304 3.54 -8.08 2.75
CA LEU A 304 3.14 -8.75 4.00
C LEU A 304 4.32 -9.08 4.93
N CYS A 305 5.47 -9.46 4.37
CA CYS A 305 6.57 -10.07 5.13
C CYS A 305 7.72 -9.12 5.48
N HIS A 306 7.85 -7.95 4.80
CA HIS A 306 9.02 -7.07 5.01
C HIS A 306 9.22 -6.58 6.44
N PRO A 307 8.17 -6.33 7.27
CA PRO A 307 8.42 -5.86 8.63
C PRO A 307 9.15 -6.87 9.52
N ILE A 308 9.09 -8.17 9.19
CA ILE A 308 9.83 -9.19 9.95
C ILE A 308 11.33 -8.87 9.93
N PHE A 309 11.86 -8.67 8.74
CA PHE A 309 13.30 -8.44 8.57
C PHE A 309 13.70 -7.01 8.88
N LEU A 310 12.79 -6.04 8.73
CA LEU A 310 13.03 -4.67 9.15
C LEU A 310 13.14 -4.58 10.68
N ASP A 311 12.20 -5.17 11.42
CA ASP A 311 12.25 -5.20 12.88
C ASP A 311 13.54 -5.89 13.40
N ILE A 312 13.97 -6.98 12.76
CA ILE A 312 15.23 -7.67 13.11
C ILE A 312 16.42 -6.72 12.90
N ALA A 313 16.46 -6.00 11.77
CA ALA A 313 17.53 -5.05 11.50
C ALA A 313 17.52 -3.89 12.50
N GLU A 314 16.36 -3.31 12.79
CA GLU A 314 16.21 -2.22 13.76
C GLU A 314 16.64 -2.65 15.17
N ILE A 315 16.26 -3.87 15.61
CA ILE A 315 16.69 -4.40 16.91
C ILE A 315 18.20 -4.60 16.95
N ALA A 316 18.79 -5.15 15.87
CA ALA A 316 20.22 -5.44 15.80
C ALA A 316 21.07 -4.15 15.72
N LEU A 317 20.54 -3.09 15.13
CA LEU A 317 21.26 -1.83 14.88
C LEU A 317 20.89 -0.71 15.88
N ARG A 318 19.97 -0.93 16.82
CA ARG A 318 19.41 0.11 17.70
C ARG A 318 20.48 0.89 18.48
N ASP A 319 21.53 0.20 18.93
CA ASP A 319 22.61 0.76 19.75
C ASP A 319 23.83 1.18 18.89
N SER A 320 23.68 1.16 17.56
CA SER A 320 24.76 1.55 16.65
C SER A 320 24.92 3.07 16.59
N ALA A 321 26.16 3.55 16.61
CA ALA A 321 26.49 4.96 16.38
C ALA A 321 26.55 5.31 14.88
N TRP A 322 25.80 4.64 14.02
CA TRP A 322 25.83 4.85 12.59
C TRP A 322 24.98 6.08 12.20
N SER A 323 25.42 6.79 11.16
CA SER A 323 24.60 7.85 10.58
C SER A 323 23.32 7.28 9.97
N PRO A 324 22.22 8.07 9.91
CA PRO A 324 20.94 7.64 9.31
C PRO A 324 21.11 7.03 7.91
N THR A 325 21.98 7.59 7.07
CA THR A 325 22.25 7.07 5.73
C THR A 325 22.82 5.65 5.77
N ARG A 326 23.74 5.35 6.69
CA ARG A 326 24.29 3.99 6.85
C ARG A 326 23.26 3.03 7.39
N LEU A 327 22.44 3.46 8.35
CA LEU A 327 21.35 2.68 8.91
C LEU A 327 20.36 2.26 7.83
N ILE A 328 19.80 3.20 7.08
CA ILE A 328 18.81 2.90 6.03
C ILE A 328 19.38 2.02 4.92
N CYS A 329 20.66 2.19 4.55
CA CYS A 329 21.31 1.32 3.57
C CYS A 329 21.42 -0.11 4.08
N ALA A 330 21.87 -0.30 5.33
CA ALA A 330 22.00 -1.62 5.94
C ALA A 330 20.62 -2.30 6.10
N GLU A 331 19.64 -1.59 6.64
CA GLU A 331 18.27 -2.07 6.80
C GLU A 331 17.66 -2.47 5.46
N PHE A 332 17.81 -1.66 4.41
CA PHE A 332 17.29 -1.99 3.09
C PHE A 332 17.97 -3.21 2.48
N LEU A 333 19.33 -3.24 2.52
CA LEU A 333 20.12 -4.34 1.97
C LEU A 333 19.90 -5.67 2.72
N TRP A 334 19.48 -5.61 3.96
CA TRP A 334 19.06 -6.78 4.73
C TRP A 334 17.60 -7.14 4.46
N THR A 335 16.70 -6.18 4.62
CA THR A 335 15.24 -6.41 4.58
C THR A 335 14.77 -6.86 3.21
N ALA A 336 15.18 -6.21 2.13
CA ALA A 336 14.66 -6.49 0.80
C ALA A 336 15.01 -7.91 0.30
N PRO A 337 16.27 -8.38 0.33
CA PRO A 337 16.61 -9.72 -0.13
C PRO A 337 16.08 -10.83 0.79
N MET A 338 16.12 -10.62 2.12
CA MET A 338 15.62 -11.63 3.07
C MET A 338 14.10 -11.79 2.95
N THR A 339 13.37 -10.69 2.77
CA THR A 339 11.93 -10.74 2.49
C THR A 339 11.65 -11.45 1.16
N ALA A 340 12.41 -11.14 0.11
CA ALA A 340 12.26 -11.80 -1.19
C ALA A 340 12.51 -13.31 -1.09
N LEU A 341 13.53 -13.73 -0.35
CA LEU A 341 13.83 -15.13 -0.10
C LEU A 341 12.69 -15.83 0.65
N LEU A 342 12.19 -15.24 1.75
CA LEU A 342 11.07 -15.80 2.51
C LEU A 342 9.82 -15.96 1.64
N VAL A 343 9.46 -14.93 0.88
CA VAL A 343 8.27 -14.95 0.03
C VAL A 343 8.42 -15.97 -1.12
N TRP A 344 9.63 -16.09 -1.67
CA TRP A 344 9.93 -17.12 -2.66
C TRP A 344 9.80 -18.54 -2.09
N MET A 345 10.30 -18.79 -0.87
CA MET A 345 10.17 -20.07 -0.17
C MET A 345 8.70 -20.39 0.12
N LEU A 346 7.96 -19.45 0.74
CA LEU A 346 6.53 -19.61 1.02
C LEU A 346 5.73 -19.86 -0.26
N GLY A 347 6.05 -19.17 -1.35
CA GLY A 347 5.38 -19.34 -2.63
C GLY A 347 5.60 -20.69 -3.30
N ARG A 348 6.67 -21.42 -2.95
CA ARG A 348 6.97 -22.78 -3.42
C ARG A 348 6.40 -23.87 -2.51
N TRP A 349 6.20 -23.56 -1.26
CA TRP A 349 5.61 -24.49 -0.31
C TRP A 349 4.08 -24.51 -0.44
N ARG A 350 3.51 -25.65 -0.84
CA ARG A 350 2.07 -25.81 -1.07
C ARG A 350 1.22 -25.41 0.17
N GLY A 351 1.70 -25.67 1.38
CA GLY A 351 1.05 -25.30 2.63
C GLY A 351 1.12 -23.81 2.95
N GLY A 352 2.11 -23.07 2.43
CA GLY A 352 2.38 -21.67 2.75
C GLY A 352 2.02 -20.66 1.64
N ALA A 353 1.91 -21.11 0.39
CA ALA A 353 1.74 -20.20 -0.76
C ALA A 353 0.51 -19.29 -0.67
N TRP A 354 -0.56 -19.74 -0.03
CA TRP A 354 -1.76 -18.96 0.20
C TRP A 354 -1.53 -17.78 1.15
N THR A 355 -0.61 -17.89 2.10
CA THR A 355 -0.32 -16.81 3.07
C THR A 355 0.24 -15.57 2.39
N VAL A 356 0.91 -15.74 1.25
CA VAL A 356 1.49 -14.68 0.43
C VAL A 356 0.71 -14.44 -0.87
N GLY A 357 -0.51 -14.99 -0.98
CA GLY A 357 -1.39 -14.80 -2.14
C GLY A 357 -0.97 -15.51 -3.41
N LEU A 358 -0.09 -16.53 -3.35
CA LEU A 358 0.45 -17.25 -4.50
C LEU A 358 -0.17 -18.63 -4.73
N GLY A 359 -1.04 -19.09 -3.85
CA GLY A 359 -1.69 -20.39 -3.95
C GLY A 359 -3.14 -20.38 -3.47
N PRO A 360 -3.90 -21.43 -3.79
CA PRO A 360 -5.23 -21.61 -3.23
C PRO A 360 -5.12 -21.88 -1.72
N PHE A 361 -6.13 -21.44 -0.98
CA PHE A 361 -6.27 -21.80 0.43
C PHE A 361 -6.39 -23.34 0.53
N PRO A 362 -5.67 -23.98 1.47
CA PRO A 362 -5.81 -25.40 1.68
C PRO A 362 -7.28 -25.77 1.91
N PRO A 363 -7.82 -26.81 1.26
CA PRO A 363 -9.17 -27.25 1.55
C PRO A 363 -9.23 -27.60 3.03
N VAL A 364 -10.05 -26.89 3.79
CA VAL A 364 -10.39 -27.31 5.14
C VAL A 364 -11.12 -28.64 4.97
N ALA A 365 -10.52 -29.72 5.46
CA ALA A 365 -11.18 -31.01 5.55
C ALA A 365 -12.28 -30.92 6.63
N LEU A 366 -13.36 -30.19 6.30
CA LEU A 366 -14.64 -30.39 6.98
C LEU A 366 -15.01 -31.84 6.65
N GLY A 367 -14.94 -32.71 7.66
CA GLY A 367 -15.22 -34.12 7.53
C GLY A 367 -16.47 -34.32 6.67
N ARG A 368 -16.28 -34.81 5.45
CA ARG A 368 -17.37 -35.41 4.73
C ARG A 368 -17.75 -36.66 5.56
N GLY A 369 -18.81 -36.49 6.36
CA GLY A 369 -19.49 -37.65 6.90
C GLY A 369 -19.71 -38.61 5.73
N ARG A 370 -19.18 -39.84 5.85
CA ARG A 370 -19.54 -40.94 4.99
C ARG A 370 -21.06 -40.99 4.96
N GLN A 371 -21.69 -40.60 3.87
CA GLN A 371 -22.97 -41.15 3.52
C GLN A 371 -22.68 -42.53 2.98
N GLU A 372 -22.70 -43.51 3.86
CA GLU A 372 -22.91 -44.90 3.49
C GLU A 372 -24.39 -45.02 3.12
N VAL A 373 -24.61 -45.35 1.84
CA VAL A 373 -25.82 -46.07 1.39
C VAL A 373 -25.37 -47.31 0.67
#